data_102c82ff080460888b97fecc87b52f8b
#
_entry.id   102c82ff080460888b97fecc87b52f8b
#
_cell.length_a   1.000
_cell.length_b   1.000
_cell.length_c   1.000
_cell.angle_alpha   90.00
_cell.angle_beta   90.00
_cell.angle_gamma   90.00
#
_symmetry.space_group_name_H-M   'P 1'
#
loop_
_entity.id
_entity.type
_entity.pdbx_description
1 polymer ?
#
loop_
_entity_poly.entity_id
_entity_poly.type
_entity_poly.pdbx_seq_one_letter_code
_entity_poly.pdbx_strand_id
1 'polypeptide(L)'
;MNSNINKTVTLINKGMFPYKEAWDYQAFLFNQILEIKSDNRNIAIEEQKETPNYLITCEHPPVYTLGKSGDEKNLLLDNAQLQNVGATYFHINRGGDITFHGPGQLVVYPIIDLENFFTDIHQYMRLLEEAVILTCKDFGIEAGRIKGLTGVWIGERDSARKICAMGVKTS
;
A
#
# COMPACT_ATOMS: atom_id res chain seq x y z
N MET A 1 3.64 -25.32 18.45
CA MET A 1 4.04 -24.33 17.41
C MET A 1 2.98 -24.41 16.34
N ASN A 2 2.33 -23.29 15.98
CA ASN A 2 1.31 -23.30 14.91
C ASN A 2 1.98 -23.81 13.63
N SER A 3 1.58 -24.97 13.13
CA SER A 3 2.14 -25.62 11.94
C SER A 3 1.76 -24.91 10.62
N ASN A 4 0.91 -23.90 10.69
CA ASN A 4 0.28 -23.26 9.52
C ASN A 4 0.77 -21.81 9.29
N ILE A 5 2.03 -21.51 9.64
CA ILE A 5 2.63 -20.19 9.38
C ILE A 5 3.23 -20.19 7.97
N ASN A 6 2.67 -19.39 7.07
CA ASN A 6 3.19 -19.20 5.73
C ASN A 6 3.99 -17.88 5.62
N LYS A 7 5.29 -17.97 5.48
CA LYS A 7 6.18 -16.80 5.27
C LYS A 7 6.50 -16.52 3.80
N THR A 8 5.94 -17.32 2.90
CA THR A 8 6.11 -17.11 1.47
C THR A 8 5.28 -15.90 1.02
N VAL A 9 5.89 -14.99 0.30
CA VAL A 9 5.24 -13.83 -0.31
C VAL A 9 5.29 -13.97 -1.83
N THR A 10 4.14 -14.03 -2.47
CA THR A 10 4.04 -14.10 -3.93
C THR A 10 4.15 -12.70 -4.53
N LEU A 11 5.20 -12.46 -5.33
CA LEU A 11 5.37 -11.21 -6.07
C LEU A 11 4.52 -11.25 -7.34
N ILE A 12 3.71 -10.21 -7.55
CA ILE A 12 2.82 -10.02 -8.71
C ILE A 12 3.13 -8.67 -9.35
N ASN A 13 3.79 -8.68 -10.50
CA ASN A 13 4.04 -7.46 -11.27
C ASN A 13 2.93 -7.26 -12.32
N LYS A 14 2.22 -6.13 -12.23
CA LYS A 14 1.10 -5.78 -13.13
C LYS A 14 1.46 -4.75 -14.20
N GLY A 15 2.66 -4.17 -14.15
CA GLY A 15 3.03 -3.09 -15.07
C GLY A 15 2.08 -1.89 -14.94
N MET A 16 1.64 -1.34 -16.09
CA MET A 16 0.63 -0.26 -16.10
C MET A 16 -0.74 -0.84 -15.78
N PHE A 17 -1.31 -0.46 -14.63
CA PHE A 17 -2.54 -1.05 -14.07
C PHE A 17 -3.54 0.04 -13.70
N PRO A 18 -4.73 0.11 -14.36
CA PRO A 18 -5.74 1.10 -14.02
C PRO A 18 -6.14 1.03 -12.55
N TYR A 19 -6.29 2.19 -11.90
CA TYR A 19 -6.47 2.26 -10.44
C TYR A 19 -7.69 1.46 -9.94
N LYS A 20 -8.82 1.53 -10.65
CA LYS A 20 -10.04 0.80 -10.28
C LYS A 20 -9.82 -0.72 -10.32
N GLU A 21 -9.15 -1.21 -11.35
CA GLU A 21 -8.84 -2.63 -11.47
C GLU A 21 -7.86 -3.10 -10.38
N ALA A 22 -6.85 -2.25 -10.07
CA ALA A 22 -5.92 -2.52 -8.99
C ALA A 22 -6.64 -2.57 -7.63
N TRP A 23 -7.57 -1.68 -7.38
CA TRP A 23 -8.37 -1.66 -6.15
C TRP A 23 -9.23 -2.92 -6.02
N ASP A 24 -9.95 -3.28 -7.09
CA ASP A 24 -10.79 -4.49 -7.08
C ASP A 24 -9.95 -5.75 -6.87
N TYR A 25 -8.79 -5.82 -7.50
CA TYR A 25 -7.88 -6.95 -7.36
C TYR A 25 -7.30 -7.06 -5.93
N GLN A 26 -6.93 -5.95 -5.31
CA GLN A 26 -6.54 -5.92 -3.90
C GLN A 26 -7.66 -6.42 -3.00
N ALA A 27 -8.90 -5.93 -3.22
CA ALA A 27 -10.06 -6.35 -2.44
C ALA A 27 -10.33 -7.86 -2.59
N PHE A 28 -10.20 -8.39 -3.80
CA PHE A 28 -10.33 -9.82 -4.06
C PHE A 28 -9.32 -10.65 -3.25
N LEU A 29 -8.03 -10.31 -3.33
CA LEU A 29 -6.98 -11.05 -2.59
C LEU A 29 -7.14 -10.90 -1.08
N PHE A 30 -7.48 -9.71 -0.61
CA PHE A 30 -7.70 -9.44 0.80
C PHE A 30 -8.88 -10.28 1.35
N ASN A 31 -9.99 -10.34 0.61
CA ASN A 31 -11.16 -11.12 1.01
C ASN A 31 -10.87 -12.62 1.01
N GLN A 32 -10.08 -13.14 0.07
CA GLN A 32 -9.63 -14.54 0.09
C GLN A 32 -8.90 -14.90 1.39
N ILE A 33 -8.01 -14.01 1.86
CA ILE A 33 -7.31 -14.21 3.14
C ILE A 33 -8.32 -14.24 4.29
N LEU A 34 -9.27 -13.30 4.32
CA LEU A 34 -10.30 -13.24 5.36
C LEU A 34 -11.21 -14.47 5.38
N GLU A 35 -11.59 -14.99 4.22
CA GLU A 35 -12.38 -16.21 4.08
C GLU A 35 -11.63 -17.40 4.69
N ILE A 36 -10.36 -17.61 4.31
CA ILE A 36 -9.53 -18.68 4.88
C ILE A 36 -9.43 -18.53 6.40
N LYS A 37 -9.20 -17.31 6.92
CA LYS A 37 -9.12 -17.06 8.36
C LYS A 37 -10.46 -17.34 9.06
N SER A 38 -11.58 -17.02 8.41
CA SER A 38 -12.91 -17.29 8.94
C SER A 38 -13.19 -18.81 9.00
N ASP A 39 -12.86 -19.54 7.94
CA ASP A 39 -13.03 -21.00 7.88
C ASP A 39 -12.16 -21.68 8.94
N ASN A 40 -10.91 -21.27 9.07
CA ASN A 40 -9.96 -21.82 10.03
C ASN A 40 -10.41 -21.70 11.50
N ARG A 41 -11.27 -20.73 11.83
CA ARG A 41 -11.79 -20.58 13.20
C ARG A 41 -12.73 -21.70 13.64
N ASN A 42 -13.28 -22.43 12.68
CA ASN A 42 -14.34 -23.43 12.90
C ASN A 42 -13.87 -24.88 12.71
N ILE A 43 -12.56 -25.08 12.45
CA ILE A 43 -11.98 -26.41 12.18
C ILE A 43 -10.79 -26.68 13.08
N ALA A 44 -10.42 -27.95 13.22
CA ALA A 44 -9.25 -28.35 14.01
C ALA A 44 -7.95 -27.79 13.42
N ILE A 45 -6.94 -27.54 14.26
CA ILE A 45 -5.67 -26.91 13.85
C ILE A 45 -5.00 -27.68 12.71
N GLU A 46 -5.10 -29.02 12.73
CA GLU A 46 -4.49 -29.90 11.74
C GLU A 46 -5.16 -29.81 10.35
N GLU A 47 -6.39 -29.30 10.31
CA GLU A 47 -7.18 -29.11 9.07
C GLU A 47 -7.14 -27.68 8.54
N GLN A 48 -6.55 -26.74 9.31
CA GLN A 48 -6.50 -25.35 8.94
C GLN A 48 -5.61 -25.14 7.69
N LYS A 49 -6.04 -24.25 6.82
CA LYS A 49 -5.31 -23.85 5.61
C LYS A 49 -4.36 -22.67 5.93
N GLU A 50 -3.21 -22.68 5.29
CA GLU A 50 -2.31 -21.54 5.31
C GLU A 50 -2.91 -20.34 4.58
N THR A 51 -2.75 -19.15 5.15
CA THR A 51 -3.12 -17.90 4.47
C THR A 51 -2.01 -17.47 3.52
N PRO A 52 -2.33 -17.06 2.28
CA PRO A 52 -1.34 -16.55 1.34
C PRO A 52 -0.94 -15.10 1.68
N ASN A 53 0.25 -14.70 1.19
CA ASN A 53 0.70 -13.32 1.23
C ASN A 53 1.12 -12.87 -0.16
N TYR A 54 0.80 -11.63 -0.53
CA TYR A 54 1.06 -11.08 -1.85
C TYR A 54 1.77 -9.72 -1.75
N LEU A 55 2.65 -9.47 -2.71
CA LEU A 55 3.25 -8.17 -2.96
C LEU A 55 2.96 -7.80 -4.42
N ILE A 56 2.05 -6.85 -4.64
CA ILE A 56 1.71 -6.40 -5.98
C ILE A 56 2.54 -5.16 -6.28
N THR A 57 3.18 -5.13 -7.46
CA THR A 57 3.87 -3.95 -7.97
C THR A 57 3.21 -3.49 -9.27
N CYS A 58 3.02 -2.19 -9.41
CA CYS A 58 2.45 -1.60 -10.63
C CYS A 58 2.80 -0.11 -10.75
N GLU A 59 2.46 0.46 -11.89
CA GLU A 59 2.28 1.88 -12.11
C GLU A 59 0.83 2.15 -12.46
N HIS A 60 0.33 3.35 -12.21
CA HIS A 60 -1.02 3.74 -12.62
C HIS A 60 -0.99 4.77 -13.76
N PRO A 61 -1.98 4.77 -14.65
CA PRO A 61 -2.32 5.96 -15.43
C PRO A 61 -2.58 7.14 -14.48
N PRO A 62 -2.49 8.40 -14.95
CA PRO A 62 -2.71 9.56 -14.08
C PRO A 62 -4.00 9.46 -13.28
N VAL A 63 -3.90 9.48 -11.95
CA VAL A 63 -5.04 9.35 -11.05
C VAL A 63 -4.80 10.13 -9.74
N TYR A 64 -5.82 10.84 -9.32
CA TYR A 64 -5.90 11.45 -7.99
C TYR A 64 -6.78 10.58 -7.08
N THR A 65 -6.31 10.32 -5.87
CA THR A 65 -7.08 9.61 -4.85
C THR A 65 -7.21 10.45 -3.61
N LEU A 66 -8.44 10.67 -3.14
CA LEU A 66 -8.73 11.37 -1.90
C LEU A 66 -9.04 10.35 -0.80
N GLY A 67 -8.30 10.42 0.29
CA GLY A 67 -8.53 9.60 1.47
C GLY A 67 -9.61 10.15 2.39
N LYS A 68 -10.00 9.39 3.42
CA LYS A 68 -11.07 9.75 4.38
C LYS A 68 -10.88 11.08 5.09
N SER A 69 -9.64 11.48 5.33
CA SER A 69 -9.29 12.71 6.07
C SER A 69 -9.01 13.88 5.14
N GLY A 70 -9.12 13.68 3.83
CA GLY A 70 -8.84 14.70 2.83
C GLY A 70 -10.00 15.67 2.63
N ASP A 71 -9.66 16.91 2.31
CA ASP A 71 -10.63 17.91 1.85
C ASP A 71 -10.64 17.91 0.31
N GLU A 72 -11.85 17.83 -0.28
CA GLU A 72 -12.04 17.89 -1.74
C GLU A 72 -11.44 19.16 -2.36
N LYS A 73 -11.35 20.25 -1.58
CA LYS A 73 -10.71 21.50 -2.01
C LYS A 73 -9.21 21.35 -2.30
N ASN A 74 -8.57 20.27 -1.81
CA ASN A 74 -7.19 19.96 -2.14
C ASN A 74 -7.03 19.42 -3.57
N LEU A 75 -8.10 19.01 -4.22
CA LEU A 75 -8.13 18.76 -5.66
C LEU A 75 -8.29 20.09 -6.38
N LEU A 76 -7.18 20.64 -6.86
CA LEU A 76 -7.15 21.97 -7.51
C LEU A 76 -7.66 21.95 -8.96
N LEU A 77 -7.93 20.77 -9.53
CA LEU A 77 -8.41 20.59 -10.89
C LEU A 77 -9.91 20.31 -10.88
N ASP A 78 -10.63 20.98 -11.76
CA ASP A 78 -12.02 20.65 -12.06
C ASP A 78 -12.13 19.44 -13.02
N ASN A 79 -13.36 18.97 -13.27
CA ASN A 79 -13.59 17.80 -14.13
C ASN A 79 -13.09 18.00 -15.58
N ALA A 80 -13.19 19.20 -16.13
CA ALA A 80 -12.73 19.48 -17.48
C ALA A 80 -11.19 19.46 -17.54
N GLN A 81 -10.54 20.02 -16.53
CA GLN A 81 -9.08 20.01 -16.39
C GLN A 81 -8.54 18.58 -16.18
N LEU A 82 -9.23 17.76 -15.36
CA LEU A 82 -8.88 16.34 -15.20
C LEU A 82 -8.94 15.60 -16.54
N GLN A 83 -10.00 15.79 -17.31
CA GLN A 83 -10.14 15.20 -18.64
C GLN A 83 -9.02 15.66 -19.59
N ASN A 84 -8.69 16.94 -19.61
CA ASN A 84 -7.66 17.51 -20.46
C ASN A 84 -6.25 16.91 -20.19
N VAL A 85 -5.96 16.59 -18.91
CA VAL A 85 -4.68 15.95 -18.54
C VAL A 85 -4.77 14.41 -18.53
N GLY A 86 -5.91 13.83 -18.94
CA GLY A 86 -6.12 12.38 -18.95
C GLY A 86 -6.10 11.73 -17.56
N ALA A 87 -6.41 12.48 -16.51
CA ALA A 87 -6.40 11.98 -15.15
C ALA A 87 -7.80 11.57 -14.68
N THR A 88 -7.84 10.54 -13.83
CA THR A 88 -9.06 10.11 -13.13
C THR A 88 -9.03 10.54 -11.67
N TYR A 89 -10.19 10.54 -11.02
CA TYR A 89 -10.33 10.87 -9.60
C TYR A 89 -11.15 9.80 -8.87
N PHE A 90 -10.69 9.40 -7.69
CA PHE A 90 -11.39 8.46 -6.82
C PHE A 90 -11.39 8.94 -5.37
N HIS A 91 -12.57 8.94 -4.74
CA HIS A 91 -12.69 9.04 -3.30
C HIS A 91 -12.61 7.63 -2.70
N ILE A 92 -11.67 7.42 -1.78
CA ILE A 92 -11.31 6.08 -1.31
C ILE A 92 -11.24 5.99 0.22
N ASN A 93 -11.29 4.77 0.73
CA ASN A 93 -11.38 4.47 2.15
C ASN A 93 -10.01 4.24 2.83
N ARG A 94 -8.93 4.90 2.38
CA ARG A 94 -7.63 4.90 3.06
C ARG A 94 -7.48 6.10 3.98
N GLY A 95 -6.56 6.03 4.94
CA GLY A 95 -6.14 7.21 5.70
C GLY A 95 -5.38 8.23 4.84
N GLY A 96 -5.31 9.48 5.32
CA GLY A 96 -4.60 10.58 4.66
C GLY A 96 -5.48 11.40 3.72
N ASP A 97 -4.83 12.36 3.07
CA ASP A 97 -5.39 13.37 2.20
C ASP A 97 -5.29 12.98 0.71
N ILE A 98 -5.27 13.95 -0.19
CA ILE A 98 -5.13 13.73 -1.62
C ILE A 98 -3.75 13.17 -1.97
N THR A 99 -3.72 12.27 -2.94
CA THR A 99 -2.48 11.71 -3.49
C THR A 99 -2.62 11.59 -4.99
N PHE A 100 -1.56 11.92 -5.72
CA PHE A 100 -1.46 11.67 -7.16
C PHE A 100 -0.62 10.42 -7.41
N HIS A 101 -1.08 9.60 -8.36
CA HIS A 101 -0.29 8.52 -8.95
C HIS A 101 -0.23 8.71 -10.47
N GLY A 102 0.89 8.33 -11.06
CA GLY A 102 1.09 8.46 -12.52
C GLY A 102 2.28 7.65 -13.00
N PRO A 103 2.51 7.63 -14.33
CA PRO A 103 3.63 6.92 -14.94
C PRO A 103 4.98 7.36 -14.33
N GLY A 104 5.88 6.39 -14.12
CA GLY A 104 7.16 6.59 -13.44
C GLY A 104 7.09 6.53 -11.92
N GLN A 105 5.91 6.41 -11.31
CA GLN A 105 5.75 6.18 -9.88
C GLN A 105 5.50 4.70 -9.62
N LEU A 106 6.48 4.02 -9.01
CA LEU A 106 6.26 2.65 -8.53
C LEU A 106 5.26 2.65 -7.38
N VAL A 107 4.18 1.90 -7.54
CA VAL A 107 3.20 1.65 -6.50
C VAL A 107 3.30 0.19 -6.05
N VAL A 108 3.33 -0.01 -4.73
CA VAL A 108 3.47 -1.33 -4.12
C VAL A 108 2.30 -1.56 -3.15
N TYR A 109 1.59 -2.66 -3.35
CA TYR A 109 0.48 -3.09 -2.50
C TYR A 109 0.81 -4.41 -1.80
N PRO A 110 1.28 -4.38 -0.55
CA PRO A 110 1.41 -5.58 0.27
C PRO A 110 0.03 -6.01 0.76
N ILE A 111 -0.38 -7.23 0.46
CA ILE A 111 -1.60 -7.90 0.97
C ILE A 111 -1.12 -9.08 1.81
N ILE A 112 -0.94 -8.85 3.10
CA ILE A 112 -0.19 -9.74 3.98
C ILE A 112 -1.03 -10.07 5.22
N ASP A 113 -1.11 -11.34 5.55
CA ASP A 113 -1.56 -11.77 6.87
C ASP A 113 -0.41 -11.63 7.87
N LEU A 114 -0.50 -10.58 8.70
CA LEU A 114 0.55 -10.28 9.66
C LEU A 114 0.72 -11.37 10.73
N GLU A 115 -0.30 -12.20 11.00
CA GLU A 115 -0.17 -13.33 11.94
C GLU A 115 0.86 -14.37 11.48
N ASN A 116 1.18 -14.42 10.18
CA ASN A 116 2.27 -15.22 9.64
C ASN A 116 3.67 -14.70 10.03
N PHE A 117 3.78 -13.46 10.48
CA PHE A 117 5.05 -12.78 10.78
C PHE A 117 5.08 -12.23 12.21
N PHE A 118 4.25 -11.23 12.47
CA PHE A 118 4.05 -10.53 13.74
C PHE A 118 2.80 -9.65 13.64
N THR A 119 2.19 -9.24 14.76
CA THR A 119 0.92 -8.51 14.77
C THR A 119 1.05 -7.02 15.09
N ASP A 120 2.26 -6.50 15.28
CA ASP A 120 2.50 -5.09 15.56
C ASP A 120 2.47 -4.26 14.28
N ILE A 121 1.38 -3.50 14.09
CA ILE A 121 1.19 -2.63 12.92
C ILE A 121 2.20 -1.46 12.88
N HIS A 122 2.66 -0.97 14.01
CA HIS A 122 3.68 0.08 14.04
C HIS A 122 5.03 -0.46 13.58
N GLN A 123 5.40 -1.66 14.04
CA GLN A 123 6.59 -2.36 13.56
C GLN A 123 6.50 -2.62 12.05
N TYR A 124 5.33 -3.06 11.57
CA TYR A 124 5.11 -3.27 10.15
C TYR A 124 5.36 -2.01 9.32
N MET A 125 4.81 -0.88 9.73
CA MET A 125 5.04 0.40 9.07
C MET A 125 6.53 0.79 9.06
N ARG A 126 7.25 0.59 10.17
CA ARG A 126 8.69 0.87 10.25
C ARG A 126 9.51 -0.04 9.33
N LEU A 127 9.13 -1.29 9.17
CA LEU A 127 9.79 -2.22 8.25
C LEU A 127 9.54 -1.86 6.78
N LEU A 128 8.33 -1.42 6.43
CA LEU A 128 8.05 -0.90 5.09
C LEU A 128 8.89 0.35 4.77
N GLU A 129 8.98 1.29 5.71
CA GLU A 129 9.83 2.46 5.53
C GLU A 129 11.31 2.07 5.39
N GLU A 130 11.79 1.10 6.18
CA GLU A 130 13.17 0.62 6.08
C GLU A 130 13.46 0.02 4.72
N ALA A 131 12.55 -0.82 4.20
CA ALA A 131 12.70 -1.40 2.87
C ALA A 131 12.87 -0.31 1.79
N VAL A 132 12.09 0.77 1.87
CA VAL A 132 12.22 1.89 0.92
C VAL A 132 13.53 2.66 1.13
N ILE A 133 13.96 2.90 2.38
CA ILE A 133 15.23 3.57 2.69
C ILE A 133 16.40 2.77 2.10
N LEU A 134 16.41 1.45 2.30
CA LEU A 134 17.44 0.58 1.74
C LEU A 134 17.42 0.59 0.21
N THR A 135 16.23 0.53 -0.39
CA THR A 135 16.09 0.65 -1.84
C THR A 135 16.66 1.99 -2.35
N CYS A 136 16.30 3.11 -1.71
CA CYS A 136 16.86 4.43 -2.08
C CYS A 136 18.38 4.44 -2.00
N LYS A 137 18.96 3.81 -0.96
CA LYS A 137 20.41 3.71 -0.77
C LYS A 137 21.08 2.95 -1.92
N ASP A 138 20.47 1.89 -2.44
CA ASP A 138 21.00 1.12 -3.58
C ASP A 138 21.09 1.99 -4.85
N PHE A 139 20.25 3.03 -4.95
CA PHE A 139 20.28 4.03 -6.01
C PHE A 139 21.13 5.27 -5.66
N GLY A 140 21.88 5.26 -4.56
CA GLY A 140 22.71 6.38 -4.13
C GLY A 140 21.92 7.58 -3.58
N ILE A 141 20.68 7.37 -3.17
CA ILE A 141 19.79 8.40 -2.63
C ILE A 141 19.76 8.29 -1.10
N GLU A 142 20.18 9.33 -0.40
CA GLU A 142 20.02 9.44 1.04
C GLU A 142 18.56 9.78 1.37
N ALA A 143 17.88 8.84 1.98
CA ALA A 143 16.50 8.96 2.41
C ALA A 143 16.35 8.50 3.87
N GLY A 144 15.34 9.00 4.56
CA GLY A 144 15.15 8.68 5.98
C GLY A 144 13.73 8.96 6.47
N ARG A 145 13.57 8.83 7.79
CA ARG A 145 12.33 9.12 8.52
C ARG A 145 12.38 10.50 9.16
N ILE A 146 11.24 11.17 9.20
CA ILE A 146 11.08 12.39 10.00
C ILE A 146 10.20 12.04 11.21
N LYS A 147 10.67 12.40 12.41
CA LYS A 147 9.94 12.12 13.66
C LYS A 147 8.53 12.72 13.62
N GLY A 148 7.53 11.88 13.88
CA GLY A 148 6.11 12.26 13.89
C GLY A 148 5.43 12.23 12.51
N LEU A 149 6.17 11.93 11.44
CA LEU A 149 5.61 11.81 10.09
C LEU A 149 5.74 10.36 9.59
N THR A 150 4.75 9.92 8.83
CA THR A 150 4.76 8.60 8.17
C THR A 150 5.32 8.74 6.75
N GLY A 151 6.07 7.73 6.32
CA GLY A 151 6.66 7.66 4.99
C GLY A 151 8.17 7.92 4.99
N VAL A 152 8.76 7.98 3.80
CA VAL A 152 10.20 8.16 3.61
C VAL A 152 10.46 9.50 2.93
N TRP A 153 11.51 10.19 3.38
CA TRP A 153 11.78 11.56 3.03
C TRP A 153 13.23 11.74 2.59
N ILE A 154 13.46 12.70 1.70
CA ILE A 154 14.77 13.18 1.29
C ILE A 154 14.95 14.62 1.80
N GLY A 155 16.12 14.91 2.36
CA GLY A 155 16.43 16.21 2.97
C GLY A 155 15.94 16.32 4.42
N GLU A 156 16.14 17.46 5.02
CA GLU A 156 15.87 17.69 6.44
C GLU A 156 14.76 18.74 6.64
N ARG A 157 13.85 18.46 7.58
CA ARG A 157 12.80 19.36 8.08
C ARG A 157 12.13 20.20 6.98
N ASP A 158 12.39 21.50 6.96
CA ASP A 158 11.66 22.46 6.11
C ASP A 158 11.94 22.30 4.60
N SER A 159 13.04 21.65 4.23
CA SER A 159 13.39 21.31 2.85
C SER A 159 13.02 19.87 2.47
N ALA A 160 12.47 19.10 3.41
CA ALA A 160 12.20 17.69 3.20
C ALA A 160 11.14 17.46 2.13
N ARG A 161 11.44 16.52 1.23
CA ARG A 161 10.50 16.05 0.20
C ARG A 161 10.17 14.59 0.44
N LYS A 162 8.90 14.27 0.46
CA LYS A 162 8.45 12.89 0.64
C LYS A 162 8.70 12.09 -0.65
N ILE A 163 9.57 11.08 -0.58
CA ILE A 163 9.82 10.16 -1.70
C ILE A 163 8.89 8.95 -1.66
N CYS A 164 8.41 8.55 -0.50
CA CYS A 164 7.42 7.48 -0.38
C CYS A 164 6.33 7.84 0.61
N ALA A 165 5.08 7.82 0.15
CA ALA A 165 3.89 7.89 0.97
C ALA A 165 3.41 6.47 1.30
N MET A 166 2.90 6.27 2.52
CA MET A 166 2.41 4.99 2.99
C MET A 166 1.08 5.15 3.72
N GLY A 167 0.20 4.17 3.52
CA GLY A 167 -1.03 4.04 4.26
C GLY A 167 -1.41 2.57 4.33
N VAL A 168 -2.02 2.15 5.44
CA VAL A 168 -2.48 0.77 5.62
C VAL A 168 -3.97 0.74 5.93
N LYS A 169 -4.60 -0.37 5.53
CA LYS A 169 -5.93 -0.77 5.95
C LYS A 169 -5.78 -2.11 6.66
N THR A 170 -6.36 -2.23 7.85
CA THR A 170 -6.43 -3.46 8.63
C THR A 170 -7.87 -3.94 8.75
N SER A 171 -8.05 -5.22 9.04
CA SER A 171 -9.33 -5.85 9.39
C SER A 171 -9.21 -6.57 10.72
#